data_b2a7254c4c486f0f61742e7b37a32de3
#
_entry.id   b2a7254c4c486f0f61742e7b37a32de3
#
_cell.length_a   1.000
_cell.length_b   1.000
_cell.length_c   1.000
_cell.angle_alpha   90.00
_cell.angle_beta   90.00
_cell.angle_gamma   90.00
#
_symmetry.space_group_name_H-M   'P 1'
#
loop_
_entity.id
_entity.type
_entity.pdbx_description
1 polymer ?
#
loop_
_entity_poly.entity_id
_entity_poly.type
_entity_poly.pdbx_seq_one_letter_code
_entity_poly.pdbx_strand_id
1 'polypeptide(L)'
;MRLKSYLKTKYSAYQSVNQDISWAASSKFYNATIDETWVLQFSPETSRAMFDLSEYQLANFASDQLNELFDSDIIIEDSHVFKWKYAQCNRLNSEQKFIALENDIFAIGDWNISPRVESAFLSGRALAKFLVSNKK
;
A
#
# COMPACT_ATOMS: atom_id res chain seq x y z
N MET A 1 12.79 -3.42 5.35
CA MET A 1 14.24 -3.40 5.15
C MET A 1 14.88 -2.75 6.37
N ARG A 2 15.79 -3.44 7.04
CA ARG A 2 16.57 -2.91 8.17
C ARG A 2 17.94 -2.47 7.65
N LEU A 3 18.36 -1.28 8.04
CA LEU A 3 19.60 -0.68 7.59
C LEU A 3 20.71 -0.86 8.66
N LYS A 4 21.94 -1.05 8.21
CA LYS A 4 23.12 -1.13 9.09
C LYS A 4 23.49 0.21 9.71
N SER A 5 23.12 1.32 9.07
CA SER A 5 23.43 2.68 9.51
C SER A 5 22.24 3.60 9.32
N TYR A 6 22.14 4.62 10.16
CA TYR A 6 21.09 5.63 10.02
C TYR A 6 21.30 6.53 8.80
N LEU A 7 20.21 6.75 8.08
CA LEU A 7 20.18 7.72 6.99
C LEU A 7 19.94 9.14 7.54
N LYS A 8 20.76 10.10 7.10
CA LYS A 8 20.51 11.52 7.35
C LYS A 8 19.47 12.02 6.37
N THR A 9 18.22 11.87 6.72
CA THR A 9 17.11 12.33 5.89
C THR A 9 16.38 13.51 6.51
N LYS A 10 15.86 14.39 5.68
CA LYS A 10 15.06 15.56 6.12
C LYS A 10 13.67 15.14 6.57
N TYR A 11 13.10 14.11 5.95
CA TYR A 11 11.75 13.62 6.20
C TYR A 11 11.76 12.13 6.53
N SER A 12 10.80 11.69 7.33
CA SER A 12 10.61 10.28 7.70
C SER A 12 9.75 9.52 6.69
N ALA A 13 9.09 10.22 5.77
CA ALA A 13 8.27 9.61 4.74
C ALA A 13 8.28 10.45 3.46
N TYR A 14 8.16 9.75 2.34
CA TYR A 14 8.15 10.31 0.99
C TYR A 14 7.01 9.68 0.20
N GLN A 15 6.27 10.50 -0.53
CA GLN A 15 5.18 10.05 -1.41
C GLN A 15 5.54 10.36 -2.86
N SER A 16 5.16 9.47 -3.79
CA SER A 16 5.46 9.61 -5.23
C SER A 16 6.93 9.87 -5.48
N VAL A 17 7.76 9.00 -4.92
CA VAL A 17 9.23 9.14 -4.91
C VAL A 17 9.77 9.21 -6.34
N ASN A 18 9.38 8.24 -7.18
CA ASN A 18 9.68 8.17 -8.60
C ASN A 18 8.60 7.32 -9.29
N GLN A 19 8.86 6.89 -10.53
CA GLN A 19 7.91 6.02 -11.27
C GLN A 19 7.76 4.62 -10.65
N ASP A 20 8.76 4.13 -9.94
CA ASP A 20 8.79 2.77 -9.39
C ASP A 20 8.35 2.68 -7.93
N ILE A 21 8.62 3.72 -7.14
CA ILE A 21 8.28 3.78 -5.71
C ILE A 21 7.19 4.82 -5.46
N SER A 22 6.02 4.34 -5.04
CA SER A 22 4.89 5.20 -4.69
C SER A 22 5.00 5.78 -3.28
N TRP A 23 5.65 5.04 -2.36
CA TRP A 23 5.80 5.43 -0.96
C TRP A 23 7.08 4.85 -0.36
N ALA A 24 7.76 5.67 0.44
CA ALA A 24 8.89 5.22 1.27
C ALA A 24 8.77 5.86 2.66
N ALA A 25 8.91 5.07 3.72
CA ALA A 25 8.82 5.56 5.09
C ALA A 25 9.80 4.85 6.03
N SER A 26 10.40 5.63 6.94
CA SER A 26 11.30 5.16 8.00
C SER A 26 10.55 4.93 9.31
N SER A 27 10.93 3.87 10.04
CA SER A 27 10.45 3.61 11.41
C SER A 27 10.90 4.65 12.42
N LYS A 28 11.89 5.46 12.10
CA LYS A 28 12.45 6.50 12.98
C LYS A 28 11.41 7.47 13.52
N PHE A 29 10.30 7.63 12.79
CA PHE A 29 9.18 8.46 13.23
C PHE A 29 8.43 7.87 14.44
N TYR A 30 8.40 6.53 14.57
CA TYR A 30 7.61 5.84 15.60
C TYR A 30 8.45 5.46 16.83
N ASN A 31 9.74 5.18 16.65
CA ASN A 31 10.60 4.77 17.77
C ASN A 31 12.09 5.00 17.46
N ALA A 32 12.68 5.99 18.09
CA ALA A 32 14.09 6.36 17.89
C ALA A 32 15.09 5.36 18.49
N THR A 33 14.65 4.35 19.23
CA THR A 33 15.50 3.37 19.92
C THR A 33 15.65 2.04 19.19
N ILE A 34 14.95 1.87 18.08
CA ILE A 34 15.00 0.66 17.24
C ILE A 34 15.89 0.92 16.03
N ASP A 35 16.56 -0.11 15.54
CA ASP A 35 17.32 -0.07 14.27
C ASP A 35 16.44 0.55 13.18
N GLU A 36 17.04 1.40 12.35
CA GLU A 36 16.29 2.09 11.31
C GLU A 36 15.78 1.10 10.27
N THR A 37 14.45 0.99 10.17
CA THR A 37 13.81 0.21 9.13
C THR A 37 13.08 1.11 8.15
N TRP A 38 13.09 0.71 6.88
CA TRP A 38 12.37 1.38 5.81
C TRP A 38 11.32 0.46 5.21
N VAL A 39 10.13 1.00 4.97
CA VAL A 39 9.07 0.37 4.17
C VAL A 39 9.00 1.08 2.84
N LEU A 40 9.13 0.31 1.75
CA LEU A 40 8.92 0.81 0.39
C LEU A 40 7.68 0.16 -0.19
N GLN A 41 6.85 0.95 -0.84
CA GLN A 41 5.72 0.47 -1.63
C GLN A 41 6.00 0.78 -3.09
N PHE A 42 6.07 -0.25 -3.90
CA PHE A 42 6.22 -0.09 -5.35
C PHE A 42 4.96 0.51 -5.97
N SER A 43 5.12 1.17 -7.09
CA SER A 43 3.99 1.62 -7.88
C SER A 43 3.14 0.43 -8.35
N PRO A 44 1.85 0.61 -8.68
CA PRO A 44 1.02 -0.48 -9.21
C PRO A 44 1.60 -1.10 -10.48
N GLU A 45 2.24 -0.31 -11.32
CA GLU A 45 2.89 -0.73 -12.56
C GLU A 45 4.08 -1.62 -12.27
N THR A 46 5.01 -1.16 -11.45
CA THR A 46 6.21 -1.91 -11.05
C THR A 46 5.83 -3.17 -10.25
N SER A 47 4.84 -3.08 -9.36
CA SER A 47 4.33 -4.24 -8.62
C SER A 47 3.80 -5.33 -9.55
N ARG A 48 3.10 -4.98 -10.62
CA ARG A 48 2.62 -5.96 -11.62
C ARG A 48 3.75 -6.55 -12.44
N ALA A 49 4.67 -5.70 -12.91
CA ALA A 49 5.79 -6.13 -13.74
C ALA A 49 6.75 -7.07 -13.00
N MET A 50 6.93 -6.84 -11.70
CA MET A 50 7.89 -7.56 -10.87
C MET A 50 7.24 -8.63 -9.96
N PHE A 51 5.95 -8.91 -10.10
CA PHE A 51 5.22 -9.75 -9.15
C PHE A 51 5.80 -11.16 -9.02
N ASP A 52 6.30 -11.73 -10.11
CA ASP A 52 6.83 -13.11 -10.16
C ASP A 52 8.33 -13.21 -9.80
N LEU A 53 9.00 -12.07 -9.56
CA LEU A 53 10.39 -12.09 -9.14
C LEU A 53 10.54 -12.65 -7.72
N SER A 54 11.72 -13.23 -7.43
CA SER A 54 12.06 -13.70 -6.09
C SER A 54 12.18 -12.54 -5.08
N GLU A 55 12.06 -12.86 -3.80
CA GLU A 55 12.25 -11.87 -2.72
C GLU A 55 13.65 -11.22 -2.79
N TYR A 56 14.66 -12.01 -3.11
CA TYR A 56 16.03 -11.51 -3.28
C TYR A 56 16.14 -10.47 -4.40
N GLN A 57 15.52 -10.72 -5.56
CA GLN A 57 15.53 -9.77 -6.69
C GLN A 57 14.78 -8.48 -6.34
N LEU A 58 13.63 -8.61 -5.65
CA LEU A 58 12.84 -7.46 -5.19
C LEU A 58 13.58 -6.65 -4.12
N ALA A 59 14.28 -7.32 -3.21
CA ALA A 59 15.08 -6.65 -2.18
C ALA A 59 16.25 -5.87 -2.78
N ASN A 60 16.95 -6.45 -3.76
CA ASN A 60 18.03 -5.76 -4.47
C ASN A 60 17.50 -4.53 -5.23
N PHE A 61 16.42 -4.69 -5.98
CA PHE A 61 15.79 -3.56 -6.67
C PHE A 61 15.39 -2.44 -5.69
N ALA A 62 14.78 -2.79 -4.56
CA ALA A 62 14.43 -1.81 -3.52
C ALA A 62 15.65 -1.14 -2.90
N SER A 63 16.78 -1.86 -2.75
CA SER A 63 18.06 -1.30 -2.32
C SER A 63 18.58 -0.26 -3.29
N ASP A 64 18.57 -0.57 -4.58
CA ASP A 64 19.01 0.34 -5.63
C ASP A 64 18.17 1.62 -5.64
N GLN A 65 16.84 1.47 -5.46
CA GLN A 65 15.93 2.61 -5.36
C GLN A 65 16.20 3.49 -4.13
N LEU A 66 16.56 2.90 -2.98
CA LEU A 66 16.94 3.67 -1.79
C LEU A 66 18.27 4.38 -1.99
N ASN A 67 19.23 3.72 -2.61
CA ASN A 67 20.54 4.30 -2.91
C ASN A 67 20.39 5.52 -3.83
N GLU A 68 19.57 5.40 -4.87
CA GLU A 68 19.27 6.50 -5.77
C GLU A 68 18.54 7.65 -5.07
N LEU A 69 17.54 7.33 -4.23
CA LEU A 69 16.74 8.34 -3.51
C LEU A 69 17.58 9.17 -2.55
N PHE A 70 18.58 8.58 -1.90
CA PHE A 70 19.36 9.22 -0.86
C PHE A 70 20.81 9.55 -1.26
N ASP A 71 21.18 9.28 -2.51
CA ASP A 71 22.56 9.45 -3.02
C ASP A 71 23.59 8.85 -2.04
N SER A 72 23.37 7.58 -1.66
CA SER A 72 24.11 6.91 -0.58
C SER A 72 24.27 5.43 -0.85
N ASP A 73 25.42 4.87 -0.48
CA ASP A 73 25.65 3.42 -0.48
C ASP A 73 25.05 2.79 0.78
N ILE A 74 23.76 2.49 0.73
CA ILE A 74 23.01 1.92 1.84
C ILE A 74 23.29 0.43 1.94
N ILE A 75 23.70 -0.03 3.11
CA ILE A 75 23.87 -1.45 3.42
C ILE A 75 22.61 -1.95 4.13
N ILE A 76 21.92 -2.90 3.49
CA ILE A 76 20.76 -3.55 4.05
C ILE A 76 21.22 -4.80 4.81
N GLU A 77 20.86 -4.89 6.09
CA GLU A 77 21.13 -6.08 6.91
C GLU A 77 20.10 -7.16 6.71
N ASP A 78 18.83 -6.76 6.59
CA ASP A 78 17.72 -7.68 6.53
C ASP A 78 16.56 -7.07 5.74
N SER A 79 15.80 -7.92 5.03
CA SER A 79 14.65 -7.47 4.24
C SER A 79 13.57 -8.54 4.19
N HIS A 80 12.33 -8.09 4.26
CA HIS A 80 11.15 -8.92 4.01
C HIS A 80 10.32 -8.31 2.89
N VAL A 81 9.78 -9.17 2.02
CA VAL A 81 8.93 -8.76 0.91
C VAL A 81 7.53 -9.32 1.10
N PHE A 82 6.54 -8.46 1.03
CA PHE A 82 5.12 -8.83 1.07
C PHE A 82 4.48 -8.55 -0.28
N LYS A 83 3.88 -9.58 -0.89
CA LYS A 83 3.20 -9.50 -2.18
C LYS A 83 1.69 -9.55 -1.97
N TRP A 84 1.04 -8.41 -2.09
CA TRP A 84 -0.42 -8.31 -1.94
C TRP A 84 -1.07 -8.12 -3.31
N LYS A 85 -1.50 -9.21 -3.90
CA LYS A 85 -2.10 -9.21 -5.25
C LYS A 85 -3.30 -8.29 -5.41
N TYR A 86 -4.07 -8.08 -4.35
CA TYR A 86 -5.29 -7.28 -4.32
C TYR A 86 -5.22 -6.13 -3.32
N ALA A 87 -4.05 -5.49 -3.21
CA ALA A 87 -3.82 -4.41 -2.24
C ALA A 87 -4.63 -3.15 -2.56
N GLN A 88 -4.88 -2.89 -3.83
CA GLN A 88 -5.68 -1.75 -4.28
C GLN A 88 -6.63 -2.17 -5.39
N CYS A 89 -7.82 -1.60 -5.39
CA CYS A 89 -8.75 -1.70 -6.51
C CYS A 89 -8.57 -0.53 -7.46
N ASN A 90 -8.79 -0.77 -8.75
CA ASN A 90 -9.02 0.31 -9.68
C ASN A 90 -10.35 0.98 -9.34
N ARG A 91 -10.42 2.31 -9.47
CA ARG A 91 -11.65 3.06 -9.25
C ARG A 91 -12.72 2.52 -10.20
N LEU A 92 -13.76 1.91 -9.65
CA LEU A 92 -14.95 1.57 -10.41
C LEU A 92 -15.73 2.88 -10.66
N ASN A 93 -16.00 3.21 -11.92
CA ASN A 93 -16.90 4.31 -12.28
C ASN A 93 -18.37 3.90 -12.06
N SER A 94 -18.68 3.37 -10.89
CA SER A 94 -20.01 2.94 -10.50
C SER A 94 -20.62 3.97 -9.55
N GLU A 95 -21.85 4.38 -9.84
CA GLU A 95 -22.66 5.18 -8.91
C GLU A 95 -23.13 4.37 -7.69
N GLN A 96 -23.06 3.03 -7.79
CA GLN A 96 -23.49 2.12 -6.74
C GLN A 96 -22.43 2.03 -5.65
N LYS A 97 -22.86 2.26 -4.41
CA LYS A 97 -21.98 2.20 -3.23
C LYS A 97 -21.86 0.80 -2.63
N PHE A 98 -22.67 -0.15 -3.08
CA PHE A 98 -22.61 -1.58 -2.75
C PHE A 98 -23.12 -2.38 -3.93
N ILE A 99 -22.79 -3.67 -3.99
CA ILE A 99 -23.28 -4.61 -5.01
C ILE A 99 -24.33 -5.50 -4.36
N ALA A 100 -25.53 -5.58 -4.97
CA ALA A 100 -26.53 -6.57 -4.61
C ALA A 100 -26.41 -7.75 -5.57
N LEU A 101 -26.27 -8.94 -5.02
CA LEU A 101 -26.26 -10.22 -5.73
C LEU A 101 -27.59 -10.93 -5.52
N GLU A 102 -27.76 -12.08 -6.15
CA GLU A 102 -28.94 -12.93 -5.93
C GLU A 102 -28.99 -13.47 -4.48
N ASN A 103 -30.17 -13.89 -4.02
CA ASN A 103 -30.39 -14.52 -2.71
C ASN A 103 -30.00 -13.66 -1.50
N ASP A 104 -30.28 -12.37 -1.52
CA ASP A 104 -29.99 -11.44 -0.41
C ASP A 104 -28.51 -11.36 -0.02
N ILE A 105 -27.61 -11.67 -0.96
CA ILE A 105 -26.17 -11.51 -0.78
C ILE A 105 -25.78 -10.12 -1.24
N PHE A 106 -25.00 -9.42 -0.42
CA PHE A 106 -24.50 -8.09 -0.70
C PHE A 106 -22.98 -8.06 -0.57
N ALA A 107 -22.30 -7.30 -1.45
CA ALA A 107 -20.88 -7.05 -1.35
C ALA A 107 -20.62 -5.56 -1.10
N ILE A 108 -19.83 -5.28 -0.07
CA ILE A 108 -19.42 -3.92 0.33
C ILE A 108 -17.90 -3.85 0.43
N GLY A 109 -17.36 -2.67 0.19
CA GLY A 109 -15.94 -2.42 0.30
C GLY A 109 -15.55 -1.07 -0.29
N ASP A 110 -14.30 -0.69 -0.09
CA ASP A 110 -13.73 0.53 -0.67
C ASP A 110 -13.75 0.50 -2.20
N TRP A 111 -13.60 -0.68 -2.83
CA TRP A 111 -13.62 -0.85 -4.29
C TRP A 111 -14.91 -0.33 -4.97
N ASN A 112 -16.01 -0.23 -4.25
CA ASN A 112 -17.26 0.30 -4.81
C ASN A 112 -17.22 1.83 -5.01
N ILE A 113 -16.30 2.53 -4.34
CA ILE A 113 -16.23 3.99 -4.35
C ILE A 113 -14.83 4.48 -4.77
N SER A 114 -13.82 4.18 -3.95
CA SER A 114 -12.41 4.51 -4.20
C SER A 114 -11.52 3.80 -3.16
N PRO A 115 -10.24 3.54 -3.44
CA PRO A 115 -9.35 2.79 -2.55
C PRO A 115 -8.97 3.62 -1.30
N ARG A 116 -9.92 3.82 -0.39
CA ARG A 116 -9.77 4.57 0.86
C ARG A 116 -10.58 3.93 1.97
N VAL A 117 -10.08 4.00 3.20
CA VAL A 117 -10.80 3.52 4.41
C VAL A 117 -12.18 4.16 4.54
N GLU A 118 -12.29 5.45 4.28
CA GLU A 118 -13.56 6.19 4.28
C GLU A 118 -14.57 5.59 3.28
N SER A 119 -14.12 5.15 2.12
CA SER A 119 -14.97 4.55 1.09
C SER A 119 -15.57 3.23 1.55
N ALA A 120 -14.80 2.39 2.26
CA ALA A 120 -15.31 1.16 2.86
C ALA A 120 -16.44 1.47 3.87
N PHE A 121 -16.25 2.47 4.73
CA PHE A 121 -17.28 2.93 5.67
C PHE A 121 -18.53 3.43 4.95
N LEU A 122 -18.38 4.27 3.92
CA LEU A 122 -19.49 4.82 3.16
C LEU A 122 -20.28 3.73 2.40
N SER A 123 -19.57 2.71 1.89
CA SER A 123 -20.18 1.53 1.25
C SER A 123 -21.05 0.76 2.25
N GLY A 124 -20.52 0.43 3.42
CA GLY A 124 -21.29 -0.26 4.48
C GLY A 124 -22.49 0.55 4.96
N ARG A 125 -22.31 1.87 5.15
CA ARG A 125 -23.41 2.77 5.53
C ARG A 125 -24.54 2.82 4.49
N ALA A 126 -24.17 2.78 3.21
CA ALA A 126 -25.18 2.78 2.13
C ALA A 126 -26.00 1.50 2.15
N LEU A 127 -25.37 0.33 2.32
CA LEU A 127 -26.09 -0.94 2.46
C LEU A 127 -26.98 -0.95 3.70
N ALA A 128 -26.49 -0.49 4.85
CA ALA A 128 -27.30 -0.44 6.08
C ALA A 128 -28.57 0.38 5.88
N LYS A 129 -28.48 1.56 5.24
CA LYS A 129 -29.66 2.39 4.92
C LYS A 129 -30.62 1.66 3.99
N PHE A 130 -30.10 1.00 2.95
CA PHE A 130 -30.92 0.22 2.03
C PHE A 130 -31.71 -0.88 2.74
N LEU A 131 -31.06 -1.67 3.59
CA LEU A 131 -31.69 -2.76 4.33
C LEU A 131 -32.75 -2.26 5.31
N VAL A 132 -32.51 -1.15 6.00
CA VAL A 132 -33.50 -0.55 6.92
C VAL A 132 -34.72 -0.06 6.17
N SER A 133 -34.53 0.59 5.01
CA SER A 133 -35.62 1.14 4.19
C SER A 133 -36.47 0.05 3.49
N ASN A 134 -35.91 -1.16 3.30
CA ASN A 134 -36.55 -2.28 2.62
C ASN A 134 -36.98 -3.42 3.58
N LYS A 135 -36.91 -3.21 4.89
CA LYS A 135 -37.57 -4.12 5.85
C LYS A 135 -39.07 -4.04 5.66
N LYS A 136 -39.66 -5.07 5.04
CA LYS A 136 -41.10 -5.35 5.06
C LYS A 136 -41.48 -5.99 6.39
#